data_d8e3aecec9c17ef9d0b5601ca80a3a12
#
_entry.id   d8e3aecec9c17ef9d0b5601ca80a3a12
#
_cell.length_a   1.000
_cell.length_b   1.000
_cell.length_c   1.000
_cell.angle_alpha   90.00
_cell.angle_beta   90.00
_cell.angle_gamma   90.00
#
_symmetry.space_group_name_H-M   'P 1'
#
loop_
_entity.id
_entity.type
_entity.pdbx_description
1 polymer ?
#
loop_
_entity_poly.entity_id
_entity_poly.type
_entity_poly.pdbx_seq_one_letter_code
_entity_poly.pdbx_strand_id
1 'polypeptide(L)'
;DAWAAYDNTLSENYFLGKTLHGYTCEFDEASLTIPASLEERKVAQETAMSYAVYRLMNHRYGNSPQADATMSNIRARMQEMELDTAVVSTDYINDGPAALGNYLGEQIIAYGMQDGSNEINDYASDCYVSEIPNILPEEPGTNGLLDPNSWQAVELSFAIDQSGELLTETPAFLGPEWGNVDGFAVRDSNLTILERDGCIYPTYHNPGPPVYLD
;
A
#
# COMPACT_ATOMS: atom_id res chain seq x y z
N ASP A 1 5.46 9.60 -11.89
CA ASP A 1 6.92 9.78 -11.91
C ASP A 1 7.58 9.10 -13.11
N ALA A 2 7.44 7.76 -13.33
CA ALA A 2 8.08 7.07 -14.46
C ALA A 2 7.77 7.69 -15.83
N TRP A 3 6.54 8.16 -16.04
CA TRP A 3 6.18 8.92 -17.23
C TRP A 3 6.81 10.31 -17.24
N ALA A 4 6.70 11.03 -16.12
CA ALA A 4 7.16 12.42 -16.00
C ALA A 4 8.66 12.56 -16.21
N ALA A 5 9.45 11.59 -15.76
CA ALA A 5 10.91 11.60 -15.91
C ALA A 5 11.39 11.70 -17.37
N TYR A 6 10.60 11.19 -18.33
CA TYR A 6 10.88 11.27 -19.76
C TYR A 6 10.02 12.34 -20.48
N ASP A 7 9.24 13.13 -19.76
CA ASP A 7 8.40 14.17 -20.33
C ASP A 7 8.97 15.55 -20.02
N ASN A 8 9.65 16.14 -20.99
CA ASN A 8 10.24 17.46 -20.85
C ASN A 8 9.22 18.62 -20.85
N THR A 9 7.93 18.35 -20.94
CA THR A 9 6.84 19.32 -20.83
C THR A 9 6.23 19.36 -19.44
N LEU A 10 6.46 18.34 -18.61
CA LEU A 10 6.03 18.31 -17.22
C LEU A 10 7.11 18.95 -16.34
N SER A 11 6.69 19.86 -15.49
CA SER A 11 7.61 20.67 -14.68
C SER A 11 8.14 19.93 -13.45
N GLU A 12 7.46 18.89 -12.97
CA GLU A 12 7.81 18.24 -11.70
C GLU A 12 7.42 16.78 -11.63
N ASN A 13 8.29 15.99 -11.01
CA ASN A 13 7.98 14.68 -10.45
C ASN A 13 7.26 14.84 -9.12
N TYR A 14 6.43 13.87 -8.75
CA TYR A 14 5.77 13.84 -7.44
C TYR A 14 6.70 13.27 -6.36
N PHE A 15 7.44 12.24 -6.67
CA PHE A 15 8.25 11.46 -5.73
C PHE A 15 9.75 11.49 -6.06
N LEU A 16 10.16 11.27 -7.31
CA LEU A 16 11.55 11.32 -7.75
C LEU A 16 12.16 12.70 -7.47
N GLY A 17 13.29 12.71 -6.74
CA GLY A 17 13.97 13.94 -6.34
C GLY A 17 13.26 14.73 -5.24
N LYS A 18 12.30 14.14 -4.55
CA LYS A 18 11.51 14.81 -3.50
C LYS A 18 11.70 14.13 -2.13
N THR A 19 11.36 14.89 -1.10
CA THR A 19 11.19 14.38 0.26
C THR A 19 9.71 14.38 0.61
N LEU A 20 9.16 13.20 0.89
CA LEU A 20 7.78 13.02 1.34
C LEU A 20 7.79 12.36 2.72
N HIS A 21 7.11 12.96 3.69
CA HIS A 21 6.98 12.44 5.06
C HIS A 21 8.31 11.95 5.67
N GLY A 22 9.40 12.69 5.38
CA GLY A 22 10.74 12.37 5.89
C GLY A 22 11.54 11.36 5.06
N TYR A 23 10.94 10.70 4.08
CA TYR A 23 11.66 9.87 3.12
C TYR A 23 12.13 10.70 1.93
N THR A 24 13.41 10.60 1.59
CA THR A 24 13.99 11.26 0.40
C THR A 24 14.26 10.23 -0.69
N CYS A 25 13.57 10.38 -1.81
CA CYS A 25 13.87 9.62 -3.03
C CYS A 25 14.92 10.38 -3.84
N GLU A 26 16.17 9.95 -3.77
CA GLU A 26 17.24 10.58 -4.53
C GLU A 26 17.05 10.37 -6.04
N PHE A 27 17.24 11.41 -6.83
CA PHE A 27 17.11 11.32 -8.28
C PHE A 27 17.96 12.39 -8.97
N ASP A 28 18.87 11.95 -9.83
CA ASP A 28 19.69 12.81 -10.67
C ASP A 28 19.05 12.98 -12.05
N GLU A 29 18.12 13.94 -12.14
CA GLU A 29 17.43 14.27 -13.38
C GLU A 29 18.40 14.73 -14.47
N ALA A 30 19.49 15.43 -14.10
CA ALA A 30 20.44 15.98 -15.07
C ALA A 30 21.27 14.89 -15.79
N SER A 31 21.43 13.73 -15.15
CA SER A 31 22.14 12.59 -15.73
C SER A 31 21.23 11.64 -16.49
N LEU A 32 19.90 11.82 -16.43
CA LEU A 32 18.97 10.98 -17.18
C LEU A 32 19.01 11.30 -18.67
N THR A 33 19.26 10.28 -19.49
CA THR A 33 19.23 10.42 -20.95
C THR A 33 17.80 10.41 -21.47
N ILE A 34 17.29 11.56 -21.91
CA ILE A 34 15.95 11.70 -22.50
C ILE A 34 16.04 11.50 -24.01
N PRO A 35 15.30 10.54 -24.63
CA PRO A 35 15.29 10.33 -26.06
C PRO A 35 14.83 11.58 -26.83
N ALA A 36 15.44 11.80 -28.00
CA ALA A 36 15.16 13.00 -28.78
C ALA A 36 13.79 12.97 -29.48
N SER A 37 13.35 11.83 -29.99
CA SER A 37 12.06 11.70 -30.66
C SER A 37 10.92 11.42 -29.70
N LEU A 38 9.72 11.87 -30.04
CA LEU A 38 8.51 11.60 -29.26
C LEU A 38 8.19 10.11 -29.17
N GLU A 39 8.44 9.36 -30.22
CA GLU A 39 8.18 7.92 -30.26
C GLU A 39 9.10 7.17 -29.30
N GLU A 40 10.41 7.45 -29.32
CA GLU A 40 11.37 6.84 -28.39
C GLU A 40 11.09 7.23 -26.95
N ARG A 41 10.65 8.49 -26.67
CA ARG A 41 10.24 8.91 -25.33
C ARG A 41 9.04 8.10 -24.83
N LYS A 42 8.03 7.92 -25.68
CA LYS A 42 6.86 7.12 -25.34
C LYS A 42 7.25 5.70 -24.99
N VAL A 43 8.12 5.08 -25.78
CA VAL A 43 8.67 3.73 -25.48
C VAL A 43 9.38 3.72 -24.14
N ALA A 44 10.23 4.73 -23.86
CA ALA A 44 10.93 4.85 -22.58
C ALA A 44 9.96 5.01 -21.40
N GLN A 45 8.93 5.84 -21.54
CA GLN A 45 7.88 6.04 -20.55
C GLN A 45 7.12 4.75 -20.24
N GLU A 46 6.64 4.06 -21.28
CA GLU A 46 5.90 2.80 -21.16
C GLU A 46 6.77 1.70 -20.55
N THR A 47 8.05 1.62 -20.93
CA THR A 47 9.00 0.68 -20.34
C THR A 47 9.21 0.95 -18.86
N ALA A 48 9.54 2.18 -18.48
CA ALA A 48 9.78 2.54 -17.07
C ALA A 48 8.53 2.29 -16.21
N MET A 49 7.34 2.66 -16.69
CA MET A 49 6.09 2.38 -16.00
C MET A 49 5.87 0.87 -15.80
N SER A 50 6.10 0.08 -16.84
CA SER A 50 5.89 -1.38 -16.80
C SER A 50 6.79 -2.05 -15.77
N TYR A 51 8.08 -1.69 -15.72
CA TYR A 51 8.99 -2.25 -14.73
C TYR A 51 8.68 -1.77 -13.30
N ALA A 52 8.31 -0.50 -13.11
CA ALA A 52 7.91 0.00 -11.80
C ALA A 52 6.68 -0.77 -11.26
N VAL A 53 5.63 -0.91 -12.08
CA VAL A 53 4.44 -1.69 -11.73
C VAL A 53 4.79 -3.16 -11.50
N TYR A 54 5.64 -3.76 -12.35
CA TYR A 54 6.07 -5.14 -12.19
C TYR A 54 6.72 -5.37 -10.81
N ARG A 55 7.63 -4.48 -10.36
CA ARG A 55 8.26 -4.57 -9.04
C ARG A 55 7.25 -4.45 -7.91
N LEU A 56 6.36 -3.47 -7.98
CA LEU A 56 5.32 -3.27 -6.97
C LEU A 56 4.36 -4.46 -6.89
N MET A 57 3.95 -5.03 -8.03
CA MET A 57 3.08 -6.20 -8.04
C MET A 57 3.78 -7.44 -7.47
N ASN A 58 5.09 -7.65 -7.78
CA ASN A 58 5.85 -8.73 -7.18
C ASN A 58 5.94 -8.59 -5.67
N HIS A 59 6.20 -7.39 -5.16
CA HIS A 59 6.23 -7.11 -3.74
C HIS A 59 4.89 -7.40 -3.07
N ARG A 60 3.80 -6.85 -3.63
CA ARG A 60 2.45 -6.95 -3.04
C ARG A 60 1.86 -8.37 -3.08
N TYR A 61 2.09 -9.10 -4.16
CA TYR A 61 1.40 -10.36 -4.40
C TYR A 61 2.29 -11.59 -4.30
N GLY A 62 3.61 -11.40 -4.09
CA GLY A 62 4.57 -12.50 -4.00
C GLY A 62 4.30 -13.50 -2.87
N ASN A 63 3.65 -13.05 -1.79
CA ASN A 63 3.28 -13.87 -0.63
C ASN A 63 1.76 -14.01 -0.46
N SER A 64 0.97 -13.59 -1.47
CA SER A 64 -0.48 -13.68 -1.38
C SER A 64 -0.98 -15.12 -1.59
N PRO A 65 -2.20 -15.45 -1.16
CA PRO A 65 -2.84 -16.70 -1.56
C PRO A 65 -2.80 -16.86 -3.08
N GLN A 66 -2.44 -18.05 -3.58
CA GLN A 66 -2.25 -18.33 -5.01
C GLN A 66 -1.15 -17.47 -5.70
N ALA A 67 -0.12 -17.07 -4.97
CA ALA A 67 0.99 -16.26 -5.47
C ALA A 67 1.59 -16.83 -6.77
N ASP A 68 1.78 -18.12 -6.87
CA ASP A 68 2.35 -18.77 -8.07
C ASP A 68 1.56 -18.48 -9.34
N ALA A 69 0.23 -18.58 -9.28
CA ALA A 69 -0.65 -18.29 -10.41
C ALA A 69 -0.62 -16.80 -10.75
N THR A 70 -0.70 -15.94 -9.74
CA THR A 70 -0.65 -14.47 -9.90
C THR A 70 0.68 -14.05 -10.51
N MET A 71 1.80 -14.52 -9.97
CA MET A 71 3.13 -14.21 -10.48
C MET A 71 3.36 -14.76 -11.90
N SER A 72 2.79 -15.93 -12.23
CA SER A 72 2.85 -16.47 -13.58
C SER A 72 2.11 -15.56 -14.58
N ASN A 73 0.92 -15.08 -14.22
CA ASN A 73 0.15 -14.16 -15.07
C ASN A 73 0.85 -12.82 -15.26
N ILE A 74 1.44 -12.27 -14.20
CA ILE A 74 2.20 -11.01 -14.26
C ILE A 74 3.41 -11.16 -15.19
N ARG A 75 4.18 -12.26 -15.07
CA ARG A 75 5.30 -12.55 -15.97
C ARG A 75 4.85 -12.75 -17.43
N ALA A 76 3.75 -13.46 -17.64
CA ALA A 76 3.18 -13.63 -18.98
C ALA A 76 2.83 -12.28 -19.61
N ARG A 77 2.28 -11.35 -18.82
CA ARG A 77 1.96 -10.01 -19.30
C ARG A 77 3.21 -9.22 -19.70
N MET A 78 4.30 -9.31 -18.92
CA MET A 78 5.59 -8.70 -19.30
C MET A 78 6.11 -9.28 -20.64
N GLN A 79 6.03 -10.60 -20.82
CA GLN A 79 6.42 -11.28 -22.05
C GLN A 79 5.56 -10.84 -23.26
N GLU A 80 4.26 -10.67 -23.10
CA GLU A 80 3.38 -10.15 -24.16
C GLU A 80 3.78 -8.73 -24.59
N MET A 81 4.34 -7.95 -23.69
CA MET A 81 4.86 -6.61 -23.94
C MET A 81 6.32 -6.63 -24.43
N GLU A 82 6.88 -7.80 -24.68
CA GLU A 82 8.29 -8.00 -25.08
C GLU A 82 9.31 -7.46 -24.04
N LEU A 83 8.94 -7.45 -22.76
CA LEU A 83 9.76 -6.98 -21.65
C LEU A 83 10.39 -8.16 -20.88
N ASP A 84 11.71 -8.15 -20.72
CA ASP A 84 12.45 -9.20 -20.02
C ASP A 84 12.38 -9.04 -18.50
N THR A 85 11.72 -9.97 -17.81
CA THR A 85 11.58 -9.98 -16.35
C THR A 85 12.91 -10.25 -15.60
N ALA A 86 13.98 -10.65 -16.30
CA ALA A 86 15.32 -10.83 -15.72
C ALA A 86 16.07 -9.52 -15.55
N VAL A 87 15.64 -8.43 -16.15
CA VAL A 87 16.26 -7.11 -15.98
C VAL A 87 15.96 -6.60 -14.57
N VAL A 88 17.01 -6.52 -13.74
CA VAL A 88 16.90 -6.14 -12.31
C VAL A 88 17.71 -4.90 -11.95
N SER A 89 18.51 -4.35 -12.87
CA SER A 89 19.29 -3.16 -12.62
C SER A 89 18.42 -1.98 -12.19
N THR A 90 18.92 -1.17 -11.26
CA THR A 90 18.37 0.10 -10.83
C THR A 90 19.25 1.29 -11.25
N ASP A 91 20.32 1.03 -12.00
CA ASP A 91 21.20 2.07 -12.55
C ASP A 91 20.54 2.74 -13.76
N TYR A 92 19.60 3.64 -13.48
CA TYR A 92 18.82 4.33 -14.51
C TYR A 92 19.65 5.27 -15.39
N ILE A 93 20.85 5.65 -14.96
CA ILE A 93 21.78 6.50 -15.73
C ILE A 93 22.39 5.71 -16.88
N ASN A 94 22.82 4.47 -16.61
CA ASN A 94 23.55 3.65 -17.57
C ASN A 94 22.68 2.60 -18.27
N ASP A 95 21.66 2.06 -17.59
CA ASP A 95 20.88 0.91 -18.06
C ASP A 95 19.47 1.29 -18.54
N GLY A 96 19.14 2.59 -18.59
CA GLY A 96 18.00 3.14 -19.29
C GLY A 96 16.63 2.92 -18.62
N PRO A 97 15.52 2.91 -19.41
CA PRO A 97 14.17 3.03 -18.88
C PRO A 97 13.71 1.87 -17.98
N ALA A 98 14.13 0.65 -18.27
CA ALA A 98 13.83 -0.51 -17.43
C ALA A 98 14.43 -0.36 -16.03
N ALA A 99 15.67 0.12 -15.96
CA ALA A 99 16.36 0.38 -14.70
C ALA A 99 15.71 1.55 -13.93
N LEU A 100 15.23 2.58 -14.60
CA LEU A 100 14.44 3.65 -13.95
C LEU A 100 13.16 3.09 -13.32
N GLY A 101 12.45 2.23 -14.04
CA GLY A 101 11.25 1.58 -13.52
C GLY A 101 11.55 0.73 -12.29
N ASN A 102 12.63 -0.08 -12.34
CA ASN A 102 13.08 -0.88 -11.20
C ASN A 102 13.45 0.01 -10.00
N TYR A 103 14.22 1.08 -10.24
CA TYR A 103 14.61 2.05 -9.23
C TYR A 103 13.38 2.67 -8.56
N LEU A 104 12.44 3.19 -9.34
CA LEU A 104 11.22 3.80 -8.81
C LEU A 104 10.39 2.81 -8.00
N GLY A 105 10.23 1.58 -8.48
CA GLY A 105 9.54 0.52 -7.74
C GLY A 105 10.21 0.22 -6.40
N GLU A 106 11.54 0.12 -6.36
CA GLU A 106 12.31 -0.08 -5.13
C GLU A 106 12.14 1.08 -4.15
N GLN A 107 12.22 2.32 -4.63
CA GLN A 107 12.06 3.50 -3.78
C GLN A 107 10.64 3.61 -3.20
N ILE A 108 9.60 3.29 -3.97
CA ILE A 108 8.20 3.29 -3.48
C ILE A 108 8.01 2.19 -2.42
N ILE A 109 8.58 1.00 -2.62
CA ILE A 109 8.55 -0.07 -1.62
C ILE A 109 9.26 0.38 -0.34
N ALA A 110 10.46 0.95 -0.46
CA ALA A 110 11.20 1.45 0.71
C ALA A 110 10.46 2.56 1.46
N TYR A 111 9.75 3.44 0.75
CA TYR A 111 8.86 4.42 1.37
C TYR A 111 7.69 3.73 2.12
N GLY A 112 7.01 2.77 1.48
CA GLY A 112 5.90 2.04 2.08
C GLY A 112 6.27 1.27 3.36
N MET A 113 7.52 0.80 3.46
CA MET A 113 8.02 0.14 4.68
C MET A 113 8.10 1.06 5.91
N GLN A 114 8.00 2.38 5.74
CA GLN A 114 8.07 3.37 6.81
C GLN A 114 6.92 4.38 6.81
N ASP A 115 5.88 4.17 6.00
CA ASP A 115 4.75 5.08 5.85
C ASP A 115 3.73 5.05 7.00
N GLY A 116 4.01 4.30 8.06
CA GLY A 116 3.14 4.13 9.22
C GLY A 116 2.13 2.99 9.10
N SER A 117 2.09 2.27 7.97
CA SER A 117 1.23 1.08 7.81
C SER A 117 1.69 -0.15 8.59
N ASN A 118 2.93 -0.11 9.10
CA ASN A 118 3.60 -1.24 9.75
C ASN A 118 3.79 -2.47 8.83
N GLU A 119 3.97 -2.22 7.52
CA GLU A 119 4.17 -3.30 6.54
C GLU A 119 5.39 -4.18 6.86
N ILE A 120 6.44 -3.60 7.43
CA ILE A 120 7.64 -4.32 7.86
C ILE A 120 7.37 -5.43 8.90
N ASN A 121 6.25 -5.32 9.64
CA ASN A 121 5.79 -6.31 10.63
C ASN A 121 4.44 -6.91 10.21
N ASP A 122 4.24 -7.15 8.91
CA ASP A 122 3.02 -7.75 8.34
C ASP A 122 1.72 -7.04 8.76
N TYR A 123 1.77 -5.71 8.86
CA TYR A 123 0.63 -4.87 9.28
C TYR A 123 0.09 -5.20 10.67
N ALA A 124 0.94 -5.72 11.56
CA ALA A 124 0.54 -6.03 12.93
C ALA A 124 0.00 -4.80 13.64
N SER A 125 -1.05 -5.02 14.45
CA SER A 125 -1.58 -3.99 15.35
C SER A 125 -0.80 -4.05 16.66
N ASP A 126 -0.13 -2.96 17.01
CA ASP A 126 0.73 -2.90 18.19
C ASP A 126 -0.02 -2.42 19.45
N CYS A 127 -1.13 -1.73 19.24
CA CYS A 127 -1.83 -1.01 20.29
C CYS A 127 -3.26 -1.48 20.53
N TYR A 128 -4.02 -1.70 19.47
CA TYR A 128 -5.45 -1.97 19.60
C TYR A 128 -5.73 -3.35 20.17
N VAL A 129 -6.52 -3.38 21.25
CA VAL A 129 -7.08 -4.62 21.80
C VAL A 129 -8.59 -4.43 21.94
N SER A 130 -9.36 -5.40 21.45
CA SER A 130 -10.82 -5.40 21.67
C SER A 130 -11.11 -5.76 23.12
N GLU A 131 -11.79 -4.86 23.83
CA GLU A 131 -12.20 -5.06 25.23
C GLU A 131 -13.59 -5.68 25.37
N ILE A 132 -14.32 -5.81 24.25
CA ILE A 132 -15.71 -6.24 24.25
C ILE A 132 -15.79 -7.70 23.79
N PRO A 133 -16.55 -8.57 24.49
CA PRO A 133 -16.78 -9.96 24.05
C PRO A 133 -17.39 -10.01 22.63
N ASN A 134 -17.03 -11.04 21.88
CA ASN A 134 -17.54 -11.25 20.52
C ASN A 134 -19.05 -11.42 20.49
N ILE A 135 -19.68 -11.00 19.41
CA ILE A 135 -21.09 -11.35 19.13
C ILE A 135 -21.13 -12.80 18.68
N LEU A 136 -22.00 -13.60 19.31
CA LEU A 136 -22.24 -15.00 18.99
C LEU A 136 -23.63 -15.14 18.33
N PRO A 137 -23.78 -14.87 17.03
CA PRO A 137 -25.09 -14.84 16.39
C PRO A 137 -25.78 -16.20 16.32
N GLU A 138 -25.02 -17.28 16.45
CA GLU A 138 -25.52 -18.66 16.46
C GLU A 138 -26.03 -19.10 17.86
N GLU A 139 -25.75 -18.31 18.88
CA GLU A 139 -26.16 -18.54 20.27
C GLU A 139 -27.07 -17.39 20.77
N PRO A 140 -28.32 -17.33 20.34
CA PRO A 140 -29.22 -16.23 20.68
C PRO A 140 -29.36 -16.04 22.20
N GLY A 141 -29.22 -14.80 22.63
CA GLY A 141 -29.35 -14.41 24.04
C GLY A 141 -28.04 -14.50 24.84
N THR A 142 -26.91 -14.89 24.23
CA THR A 142 -25.60 -14.89 24.90
C THR A 142 -24.94 -13.53 24.84
N ASN A 143 -24.30 -13.18 23.73
CA ASN A 143 -23.64 -11.91 23.55
C ASN A 143 -24.33 -11.11 22.44
N GLY A 144 -24.98 -10.00 22.83
CA GLY A 144 -25.54 -9.03 21.89
C GLY A 144 -24.60 -7.85 21.65
N LEU A 145 -25.11 -6.82 20.98
CA LEU A 145 -24.43 -5.56 20.85
C LEU A 145 -24.34 -4.87 22.22
N LEU A 146 -23.16 -4.79 22.81
CA LEU A 146 -22.94 -4.26 24.15
C LEU A 146 -22.69 -2.76 24.16
N ASP A 147 -21.87 -2.28 23.23
CA ASP A 147 -21.58 -0.86 23.05
C ASP A 147 -21.59 -0.51 21.56
N PRO A 148 -22.64 0.21 21.10
CA PRO A 148 -22.74 0.61 19.70
C PRO A 148 -21.65 1.62 19.26
N ASN A 149 -20.90 2.21 20.19
CA ASN A 149 -19.79 3.12 19.88
C ASN A 149 -18.46 2.39 19.68
N SER A 150 -18.43 1.09 19.99
CA SER A 150 -17.22 0.29 19.92
C SER A 150 -17.41 -0.86 18.93
N TRP A 151 -16.35 -1.14 18.17
CA TRP A 151 -16.35 -2.30 17.31
C TRP A 151 -16.39 -3.59 18.13
N GLN A 152 -17.20 -4.53 17.72
CA GLN A 152 -17.39 -5.82 18.36
C GLN A 152 -17.28 -6.92 17.32
N ALA A 153 -16.36 -7.85 17.49
CA ALA A 153 -16.14 -8.94 16.54
C ALA A 153 -17.35 -9.87 16.49
N VAL A 154 -17.63 -10.42 15.32
CA VAL A 154 -18.63 -11.46 15.10
C VAL A 154 -17.92 -12.80 15.03
N GLU A 155 -18.20 -13.69 15.96
CA GLU A 155 -17.65 -15.03 15.99
C GLU A 155 -18.65 -16.00 15.34
N LEU A 156 -18.19 -16.71 14.31
CA LEU A 156 -18.97 -17.69 13.59
C LEU A 156 -18.35 -19.07 13.78
N SER A 157 -19.19 -20.10 13.97
CA SER A 157 -18.73 -21.49 14.07
C SER A 157 -18.15 -21.99 12.74
N PHE A 158 -18.52 -21.34 11.64
CA PHE A 158 -18.04 -21.64 10.30
C PHE A 158 -17.95 -20.38 9.45
N ALA A 159 -16.78 -20.09 8.95
CA ALA A 159 -16.55 -19.03 7.96
C ALA A 159 -15.41 -19.41 7.02
N ILE A 160 -15.47 -18.96 5.79
CA ILE A 160 -14.44 -19.15 4.76
C ILE A 160 -13.89 -17.78 4.41
N ASP A 161 -12.59 -17.65 4.38
CA ASP A 161 -11.90 -16.42 3.99
C ASP A 161 -11.93 -16.19 2.47
N GLN A 162 -11.32 -15.07 2.01
CA GLN A 162 -11.27 -14.72 0.59
C GLN A 162 -10.39 -15.66 -0.24
N SER A 163 -9.51 -16.45 0.40
CA SER A 163 -8.69 -17.47 -0.28
C SER A 163 -9.40 -18.79 -0.43
N GLY A 164 -10.56 -18.96 0.19
CA GLY A 164 -11.32 -20.20 0.20
C GLY A 164 -10.97 -21.14 1.35
N GLU A 165 -10.16 -20.68 2.30
CA GLU A 165 -9.76 -21.45 3.47
C GLU A 165 -10.71 -21.22 4.64
N LEU A 166 -10.84 -22.25 5.48
CA LEU A 166 -11.66 -22.17 6.69
C LEU A 166 -11.00 -21.24 7.71
N LEU A 167 -11.74 -20.22 8.15
CA LEU A 167 -11.31 -19.40 9.28
C LEU A 167 -11.35 -20.24 10.56
N THR A 168 -10.22 -20.27 11.25
CA THR A 168 -10.04 -20.99 12.52
C THR A 168 -10.08 -20.06 13.73
N GLU A 169 -10.12 -18.75 13.50
CA GLU A 169 -10.11 -17.72 14.54
C GLU A 169 -11.12 -16.63 14.23
N THR A 170 -11.56 -15.93 15.25
CA THR A 170 -12.41 -14.74 15.09
C THR A 170 -11.65 -13.66 14.32
N PRO A 171 -12.24 -13.06 13.27
CA PRO A 171 -11.60 -12.00 12.52
C PRO A 171 -11.20 -10.83 13.44
N ALA A 172 -9.94 -10.40 13.32
CA ALA A 172 -9.45 -9.21 14.01
C ALA A 172 -10.03 -7.93 13.39
N PHE A 173 -10.05 -6.84 14.15
CA PHE A 173 -10.34 -5.52 13.61
C PHE A 173 -9.25 -5.12 12.64
N LEU A 174 -9.63 -4.82 11.40
CA LEU A 174 -8.67 -4.49 10.34
C LEU A 174 -8.25 -3.02 10.42
N GLY A 175 -6.94 -2.80 10.52
CA GLY A 175 -6.33 -1.48 10.44
C GLY A 175 -6.75 -0.48 11.54
N PRO A 176 -6.85 -0.88 12.83
CA PRO A 176 -7.28 0.03 13.90
C PRO A 176 -6.33 1.22 14.08
N GLU A 177 -5.07 1.07 13.70
CA GLU A 177 -4.02 2.07 13.78
C GLU A 177 -3.71 2.74 12.43
N TRP A 178 -4.59 2.56 11.45
CA TRP A 178 -4.39 3.06 10.08
C TRP A 178 -4.31 4.59 9.97
N GLY A 179 -4.72 5.31 11.02
CA GLY A 179 -4.51 6.75 11.13
C GLY A 179 -3.02 7.16 11.17
N ASN A 180 -2.11 6.22 11.46
CA ASN A 180 -0.66 6.44 11.43
C ASN A 180 -0.08 6.45 10.01
N VAL A 181 -0.84 5.98 9.00
CA VAL A 181 -0.37 5.91 7.62
C VAL A 181 -0.31 7.31 7.01
N ASP A 182 0.80 7.61 6.36
CA ASP A 182 1.00 8.86 5.63
C ASP A 182 -0.10 9.11 4.59
N GLY A 183 -0.86 10.19 4.77
CA GLY A 183 -1.99 10.50 3.89
C GLY A 183 -1.54 11.07 2.55
N PHE A 184 -2.04 10.52 1.44
CA PHE A 184 -1.72 11.02 0.10
C PHE A 184 -2.21 12.46 -0.16
N ALA A 185 -3.40 12.81 0.33
CA ALA A 185 -4.03 14.10 0.07
C ALA A 185 -4.45 14.86 1.34
N VAL A 186 -4.46 14.19 2.48
CA VAL A 186 -4.82 14.80 3.76
C VAL A 186 -3.58 15.41 4.40
N ARG A 187 -3.70 16.63 4.91
CA ARG A 187 -2.59 17.36 5.52
C ARG A 187 -2.55 17.12 7.02
N ASP A 188 -1.36 17.16 7.61
CA ASP A 188 -1.16 17.05 9.06
C ASP A 188 -1.93 18.13 9.85
N SER A 189 -2.19 19.29 9.23
CA SER A 189 -3.02 20.34 9.83
C SER A 189 -4.48 19.93 10.10
N ASN A 190 -4.93 18.84 9.48
CA ASN A 190 -6.27 18.30 9.64
C ASN A 190 -6.32 17.16 10.68
N LEU A 191 -5.16 16.86 11.27
CA LEU A 191 -5.00 15.75 12.18
C LEU A 191 -5.43 16.13 13.59
N THR A 192 -6.22 15.26 14.22
CA THR A 192 -6.52 15.30 15.65
C THR A 192 -5.90 14.07 16.30
N ILE A 193 -5.15 14.27 17.36
CA ILE A 193 -4.55 13.18 18.12
C ILE A 193 -5.52 12.76 19.22
N LEU A 194 -5.90 11.49 19.19
CA LEU A 194 -6.62 10.84 20.28
C LEU A 194 -5.65 9.93 21.04
N GLU A 195 -5.67 9.99 22.35
CA GLU A 195 -4.91 9.08 23.21
C GLU A 195 -5.89 8.18 23.96
N ARG A 196 -5.67 6.88 23.90
CA ARG A 196 -6.47 5.89 24.60
C ARG A 196 -5.57 4.75 25.05
N ASP A 197 -5.64 4.40 26.31
CA ASP A 197 -4.90 3.28 26.95
C ASP A 197 -3.38 3.32 26.70
N GLY A 198 -2.81 4.54 26.62
CA GLY A 198 -1.38 4.76 26.34
C GLY A 198 -0.99 4.68 24.86
N CYS A 199 -1.96 4.50 23.98
CA CYS A 199 -1.76 4.48 22.55
C CYS A 199 -2.26 5.77 21.88
N ILE A 200 -1.58 6.14 20.80
CA ILE A 200 -1.87 7.36 20.04
C ILE A 200 -2.61 6.96 18.75
N TYR A 201 -3.78 7.57 18.53
CA TYR A 201 -4.60 7.37 17.35
C TYR A 201 -4.75 8.69 16.58
N PRO A 202 -3.95 8.92 15.54
CA PRO A 202 -4.14 10.04 14.64
C PRO A 202 -5.48 9.91 13.91
N THR A 203 -6.30 10.97 13.93
CA THR A 203 -7.64 10.96 13.37
C THR A 203 -7.85 12.20 12.52
N TYR A 204 -8.16 12.04 11.24
CA TYR A 204 -8.42 13.16 10.34
C TYR A 204 -9.87 13.66 10.45
N HIS A 205 -10.78 12.82 10.88
CA HIS A 205 -12.16 13.16 11.14
C HIS A 205 -12.72 12.26 12.24
N ASN A 206 -13.21 12.87 13.30
CA ASN A 206 -13.94 12.17 14.35
C ASN A 206 -15.42 12.54 14.24
N PRO A 207 -16.28 11.65 13.75
CA PRO A 207 -17.71 11.94 13.62
C PRO A 207 -18.45 12.00 14.97
N GLY A 208 -17.77 11.66 16.05
CA GLY A 208 -18.41 11.49 17.37
C GLY A 208 -19.18 10.18 17.49
N PRO A 209 -19.84 9.95 18.62
CA PRO A 209 -20.65 8.76 18.83
C PRO A 209 -21.87 8.74 17.88
N PRO A 210 -22.39 7.56 17.52
CA PRO A 210 -23.58 7.45 16.71
C PRO A 210 -24.79 8.11 17.39
N VAL A 211 -25.68 8.68 16.56
CA VAL A 211 -26.96 9.21 17.03
C VAL A 211 -27.92 8.05 17.13
N TYR A 212 -28.44 7.81 18.33
CA TYR A 212 -29.49 6.82 18.55
C TYR A 212 -30.86 7.42 18.14
N LEU A 213 -31.61 6.63 17.40
CA LEU A 213 -33.03 6.94 17.16
C LEU A 213 -33.81 6.42 18.37
N ASP A 214 -34.62 7.28 19.00
CA ASP A 214 -35.52 6.95 20.09
C ASP A 214 -36.68 6.05 19.61
#